data_b59aba0c642266dec8651ff1e8227e86
#
_entry.id   b59aba0c642266dec8651ff1e8227e86
#
_cell.length_a   1.000
_cell.length_b   1.000
_cell.length_c   1.000
_cell.angle_alpha   90.00
_cell.angle_beta   90.00
_cell.angle_gamma   90.00
#
_symmetry.space_group_name_H-M   'P 1'
#
loop_
_entity.id
_entity.type
_entity.pdbx_description
1 polymer ?
#
loop_
_entity_poly.entity_id
_entity_poly.type
_entity_poly.pdbx_seq_one_letter_code
_entity_poly.pdbx_strand_id
1 'polypeptide(L)'
;MATLMEKNALLNGTSQCIAFLSNIVDNCSVSSRQDSGDDLTRLVSYRDYLYSTPAELVDFTQGKSHLQQIRTQYQHEFNNTTYSENKASFDSIWQRLTNHEVTPQQHPIGFVLGGQPGAGKSSLIELAKRETKDNIMIINGDDFRFLHPDFNYIYQNYGDDFVTHTAKFSGETVERAIERAIVSKLNIVVEGTFRNAATPLQTLKKLKDAGYQTEVMIKTTSAALSWESTNERYNKDKEAGNIARKVDKNHHDIVTGLLAENARKVFASNLSDKFAVYSREKMIFSSQAATNDDIATLIQNEISGNTQ
;
A
#
# COMPACT_ATOMS: atom_id res chain seq x y z
N MET A 1 13.78 17.01 -9.20
CA MET A 1 12.51 16.28 -8.97
C MET A 1 11.86 15.83 -10.28
N ALA A 2 11.69 16.67 -11.29
CA ALA A 2 11.09 16.28 -12.58
C ALA A 2 11.84 15.11 -13.24
N THR A 3 13.16 15.17 -13.31
CA THR A 3 14.05 14.17 -13.93
C THR A 3 13.94 12.78 -13.25
N LEU A 4 13.81 12.75 -11.94
CA LEU A 4 13.62 11.49 -11.20
C LEU A 4 12.23 10.89 -11.45
N MET A 5 11.20 11.73 -11.57
CA MET A 5 9.86 11.27 -11.94
C MET A 5 9.82 10.69 -13.34
N GLU A 6 10.53 11.29 -14.31
CA GLU A 6 10.65 10.79 -15.68
C GLU A 6 11.40 9.46 -15.72
N LYS A 7 12.50 9.33 -14.97
CA LYS A 7 13.24 8.08 -14.83
C LYS A 7 12.35 6.96 -14.29
N ASN A 8 11.59 7.23 -13.22
CA ASN A 8 10.67 6.26 -12.63
C ASN A 8 9.54 5.87 -13.59
N ALA A 9 9.05 6.81 -14.41
CA ALA A 9 8.07 6.51 -15.44
C ALA A 9 8.62 5.58 -16.54
N LEU A 10 9.89 5.80 -16.96
CA LEU A 10 10.58 4.91 -17.90
C LEU A 10 10.83 3.51 -17.31
N LEU A 11 11.27 3.43 -16.06
CA LEU A 11 11.46 2.16 -15.36
C LEU A 11 10.16 1.36 -15.29
N ASN A 12 9.06 1.99 -14.90
CA ASN A 12 7.74 1.35 -14.87
C ASN A 12 7.30 0.86 -16.26
N GLY A 13 7.48 1.70 -17.29
CA GLY A 13 7.15 1.32 -18.66
C GLY A 13 8.00 0.16 -19.17
N THR A 14 9.29 0.15 -18.83
CA THR A 14 10.23 -0.91 -19.21
C THR A 14 9.87 -2.23 -18.51
N SER A 15 9.59 -2.20 -17.20
CA SER A 15 9.18 -3.39 -16.44
C SER A 15 7.88 -3.98 -16.95
N GLN A 16 6.91 -3.14 -17.34
CA GLN A 16 5.66 -3.60 -17.98
C GLN A 16 5.93 -4.31 -19.32
N CYS A 17 6.80 -3.76 -20.15
CA CYS A 17 7.16 -4.37 -21.43
C CYS A 17 7.95 -5.68 -21.23
N ILE A 18 8.82 -5.76 -20.23
CA ILE A 18 9.56 -6.99 -19.89
C ILE A 18 8.60 -8.10 -19.49
N ALA A 19 7.69 -7.83 -18.55
CA ALA A 19 6.71 -8.82 -18.09
C ALA A 19 5.84 -9.33 -19.26
N PHE A 20 5.41 -8.41 -20.12
CA PHE A 20 4.63 -8.71 -21.32
C PHE A 20 5.40 -9.63 -22.31
N LEU A 21 6.65 -9.25 -22.67
CA LEU A 21 7.44 -10.04 -23.61
C LEU A 21 7.87 -11.40 -23.03
N SER A 22 8.11 -11.49 -21.72
CA SER A 22 8.39 -12.76 -21.05
C SER A 22 7.23 -13.74 -21.25
N ASN A 23 6.00 -13.28 -21.09
CA ASN A 23 4.83 -14.12 -21.31
C ASN A 23 4.65 -14.54 -22.79
N ILE A 24 4.93 -13.65 -23.74
CA ILE A 24 4.96 -14.02 -25.16
C ILE A 24 6.00 -15.11 -25.43
N VAL A 25 7.22 -14.95 -24.91
CA VAL A 25 8.30 -15.95 -25.08
C VAL A 25 7.90 -17.31 -24.50
N ASP A 26 7.20 -17.31 -23.37
CA ASP A 26 6.78 -18.55 -22.69
C ASP A 26 5.60 -19.24 -23.38
N ASN A 27 4.70 -18.48 -24.02
CA ASN A 27 3.39 -18.98 -24.48
C ASN A 27 3.19 -19.01 -26.01
N CYS A 28 4.12 -18.46 -26.82
CA CYS A 28 3.96 -18.38 -28.29
C CYS A 28 4.68 -19.46 -29.07
N SER A 29 4.27 -19.62 -30.34
CA SER A 29 4.88 -20.54 -31.32
C SER A 29 6.31 -20.12 -31.70
N VAL A 30 7.12 -21.08 -32.16
CA VAL A 30 8.58 -20.96 -32.38
C VAL A 30 9.04 -19.77 -33.24
N SER A 31 8.22 -19.31 -34.20
CA SER A 31 8.61 -18.20 -35.10
C SER A 31 8.56 -16.81 -34.45
N SER A 32 7.68 -16.60 -33.47
CA SER A 32 7.56 -15.32 -32.74
C SER A 32 8.48 -15.23 -31.52
N ARG A 33 9.05 -16.35 -31.10
CA ARG A 33 9.90 -16.43 -29.89
C ARG A 33 11.24 -15.75 -30.07
N GLN A 34 11.84 -15.78 -31.25
CA GLN A 34 13.21 -15.28 -31.43
C GLN A 34 13.24 -13.75 -31.38
N ASP A 35 12.35 -13.07 -32.12
CA ASP A 35 12.28 -11.60 -32.12
C ASP A 35 11.85 -11.06 -30.76
N SER A 36 10.86 -11.70 -30.12
CA SER A 36 10.42 -11.34 -28.78
C SER A 36 11.48 -11.58 -27.70
N GLY A 37 12.30 -12.63 -27.87
CA GLY A 37 13.42 -12.93 -26.98
C GLY A 37 14.55 -11.92 -27.07
N ASP A 38 14.87 -11.44 -28.28
CA ASP A 38 15.88 -10.42 -28.51
C ASP A 38 15.43 -9.06 -27.94
N ASP A 39 14.16 -8.68 -28.15
CA ASP A 39 13.59 -7.46 -27.59
C ASP A 39 13.49 -7.54 -26.06
N LEU A 40 13.14 -8.69 -25.50
CA LEU A 40 13.17 -8.93 -24.05
C LEU A 40 14.58 -8.73 -23.47
N THR A 41 15.60 -9.30 -24.12
CA THR A 41 17.00 -9.16 -23.68
C THR A 41 17.45 -7.69 -23.71
N ARG A 42 17.07 -6.94 -24.75
CA ARG A 42 17.35 -5.50 -24.88
C ARG A 42 16.65 -4.69 -23.78
N LEU A 43 15.40 -5.00 -23.48
CA LEU A 43 14.65 -4.32 -22.43
C LEU A 43 15.20 -4.59 -21.03
N VAL A 44 15.63 -5.82 -20.74
CA VAL A 44 16.31 -6.17 -19.49
C VAL A 44 17.61 -5.36 -19.35
N SER A 45 18.44 -5.34 -20.39
CA SER A 45 19.67 -4.52 -20.40
C SER A 45 19.38 -3.02 -20.26
N TYR A 46 18.32 -2.53 -20.88
CA TYR A 46 17.92 -1.13 -20.75
C TYR A 46 17.38 -0.81 -19.35
N ARG A 47 16.64 -1.70 -18.72
CA ARG A 47 16.23 -1.58 -17.34
C ARG A 47 17.44 -1.46 -16.40
N ASP A 48 18.42 -2.33 -16.57
CA ASP A 48 19.65 -2.34 -15.77
C ASP A 48 20.45 -1.04 -15.95
N TYR A 49 20.51 -0.51 -17.20
CA TYR A 49 21.05 0.81 -17.48
C TYR A 49 20.26 1.92 -16.73
N LEU A 50 18.94 1.90 -16.77
CA LEU A 50 18.13 2.89 -16.06
C LEU A 50 18.35 2.86 -14.56
N TYR A 51 18.52 1.67 -13.98
CA TYR A 51 18.79 1.55 -12.54
C TYR A 51 20.17 2.10 -12.18
N SER A 52 21.19 1.76 -12.94
CA SER A 52 22.59 2.11 -12.64
C SER A 52 22.97 3.55 -13.01
N THR A 53 22.19 4.24 -13.85
CA THR A 53 22.52 5.57 -14.38
C THR A 53 21.82 6.65 -13.57
N PRO A 54 22.54 7.70 -13.08
CA PRO A 54 21.91 8.86 -12.47
C PRO A 54 20.85 9.49 -13.38
N ALA A 55 19.76 10.01 -12.79
CA ALA A 55 18.61 10.49 -13.54
C ALA A 55 18.97 11.63 -14.54
N GLU A 56 19.96 12.43 -14.21
CA GLU A 56 20.46 13.54 -15.02
C GLU A 56 21.19 13.10 -16.30
N LEU A 57 21.66 11.84 -16.33
CA LEU A 57 22.41 11.27 -17.45
C LEU A 57 21.57 10.33 -18.34
N VAL A 58 20.29 10.15 -18.02
CA VAL A 58 19.37 9.31 -18.80
C VAL A 58 18.85 10.07 -20.02
N ASP A 59 19.00 9.48 -21.20
CA ASP A 59 18.33 10.00 -22.41
C ASP A 59 16.85 9.57 -22.41
N PHE A 60 16.00 10.46 -21.87
CA PHE A 60 14.55 10.23 -21.78
C PHE A 60 13.86 10.18 -23.14
N THR A 61 14.39 10.88 -24.14
CA THR A 61 13.81 10.93 -25.50
C THR A 61 14.00 9.58 -26.19
N GLN A 62 15.22 9.05 -26.14
CA GLN A 62 15.54 7.74 -26.68
C GLN A 62 14.75 6.64 -25.94
N GLY A 63 14.70 6.69 -24.61
CA GLY A 63 13.97 5.72 -23.80
C GLY A 63 12.47 5.67 -24.10
N LYS A 64 11.83 6.85 -24.19
CA LYS A 64 10.39 6.95 -24.56
C LYS A 64 10.13 6.43 -25.96
N SER A 65 11.00 6.76 -26.92
CA SER A 65 10.90 6.29 -28.31
C SER A 65 11.03 4.78 -28.41
N HIS A 66 11.99 4.19 -27.68
CA HIS A 66 12.19 2.75 -27.65
C HIS A 66 10.98 2.00 -27.07
N LEU A 67 10.45 2.44 -25.93
CA LEU A 67 9.24 1.85 -25.35
C LEU A 67 8.02 2.00 -26.26
N GLN A 68 7.89 3.14 -26.94
CA GLN A 68 6.79 3.35 -27.89
C GLN A 68 6.92 2.43 -29.10
N GLN A 69 8.12 2.18 -29.59
CA GLN A 69 8.38 1.25 -30.70
C GLN A 69 7.98 -0.18 -30.31
N ILE A 70 8.40 -0.66 -29.14
CA ILE A 70 8.00 -1.99 -28.63
C ILE A 70 6.47 -2.09 -28.51
N ARG A 71 5.82 -1.11 -27.90
CA ARG A 71 4.35 -1.09 -27.75
C ARG A 71 3.64 -1.11 -29.09
N THR A 72 4.16 -0.40 -30.09
CA THR A 72 3.57 -0.37 -31.43
C THR A 72 3.77 -1.68 -32.16
N GLN A 73 4.96 -2.29 -32.05
CA GLN A 73 5.27 -3.57 -32.68
C GLN A 73 4.39 -4.71 -32.17
N TYR A 74 4.09 -4.72 -30.87
CA TYR A 74 3.27 -5.73 -30.21
C TYR A 74 1.88 -5.19 -29.79
N GLN A 75 1.38 -4.18 -30.48
CA GLN A 75 0.15 -3.47 -30.06
C GLN A 75 -1.06 -4.38 -29.89
N HIS A 76 -1.22 -5.36 -30.77
CA HIS A 76 -2.35 -6.28 -30.74
C HIS A 76 -2.29 -7.20 -29.52
N GLU A 77 -1.13 -7.79 -29.28
CA GLU A 77 -0.85 -8.66 -28.13
C GLU A 77 -0.86 -7.86 -26.82
N PHE A 78 -0.28 -6.65 -26.85
CA PHE A 78 -0.23 -5.77 -25.70
C PHE A 78 -1.63 -5.36 -25.21
N ASN A 79 -2.55 -5.04 -26.11
CA ASN A 79 -3.93 -4.72 -25.76
C ASN A 79 -4.69 -5.90 -25.16
N ASN A 80 -4.37 -7.12 -25.60
CA ASN A 80 -5.03 -8.34 -25.12
C ASN A 80 -4.39 -8.91 -23.85
N THR A 81 -3.06 -8.81 -23.69
CA THR A 81 -2.29 -9.51 -22.66
C THR A 81 -2.02 -8.63 -21.44
N THR A 82 -1.82 -7.31 -21.59
CA THR A 82 -1.54 -6.40 -20.48
C THR A 82 -2.66 -6.38 -19.43
N TYR A 83 -3.90 -6.54 -19.86
CA TYR A 83 -5.04 -6.64 -18.94
C TYR A 83 -5.04 -8.00 -18.22
N SER A 84 -4.66 -9.10 -18.88
CA SER A 84 -4.65 -10.43 -18.27
C SER A 84 -3.46 -10.65 -17.31
N GLU A 85 -2.27 -10.11 -17.59
CA GLU A 85 -1.08 -10.25 -16.72
C GLU A 85 -1.21 -9.45 -15.44
N ASN A 86 -1.62 -8.18 -15.52
CA ASN A 86 -1.95 -7.41 -14.34
C ASN A 86 -3.08 -8.05 -13.53
N LYS A 87 -4.00 -8.74 -14.21
CA LYS A 87 -5.07 -9.50 -13.58
C LYS A 87 -4.53 -10.76 -12.90
N ALA A 88 -3.68 -11.55 -13.57
CA ALA A 88 -3.10 -12.77 -13.01
C ALA A 88 -2.19 -12.49 -11.80
N SER A 89 -1.34 -11.47 -11.85
CA SER A 89 -0.52 -11.03 -10.71
C SER A 89 -1.39 -10.60 -9.53
N PHE A 90 -2.44 -9.80 -9.79
CA PHE A 90 -3.37 -9.38 -8.75
C PHE A 90 -4.23 -10.53 -8.24
N ASP A 91 -4.61 -11.50 -9.08
CA ASP A 91 -5.36 -12.69 -8.65
C ASP A 91 -4.54 -13.55 -7.66
N SER A 92 -3.22 -13.64 -7.85
CA SER A 92 -2.34 -14.30 -6.88
C SER A 92 -2.31 -13.55 -5.54
N ILE A 93 -2.25 -12.22 -5.57
CA ILE A 93 -2.33 -11.39 -4.36
C ILE A 93 -3.69 -11.58 -3.70
N TRP A 94 -4.76 -11.54 -4.48
CA TRP A 94 -6.12 -11.73 -4.02
C TRP A 94 -6.33 -13.07 -3.33
N GLN A 95 -5.82 -14.16 -3.91
CA GLN A 95 -5.88 -15.49 -3.31
C GLN A 95 -5.17 -15.53 -1.93
N ARG A 96 -4.03 -14.85 -1.80
CA ARG A 96 -3.33 -14.73 -0.50
C ARG A 96 -4.14 -13.93 0.52
N LEU A 97 -4.80 -12.84 0.10
CA LEU A 97 -5.61 -12.00 0.97
C LEU A 97 -6.86 -12.69 1.49
N THR A 98 -7.48 -13.50 0.67
CA THR A 98 -8.73 -14.19 1.02
C THR A 98 -8.49 -15.55 1.67
N ASN A 99 -7.32 -16.15 1.45
CA ASN A 99 -6.88 -17.45 2.01
C ASN A 99 -8.01 -18.51 2.07
N HIS A 100 -8.96 -18.45 1.12
CA HIS A 100 -10.15 -19.31 0.95
C HIS A 100 -11.18 -19.28 2.11
N GLU A 101 -10.96 -18.50 3.17
CA GLU A 101 -11.78 -18.50 4.39
C GLU A 101 -12.70 -17.28 4.50
N VAL A 102 -12.42 -16.19 3.76
CA VAL A 102 -13.24 -14.98 3.83
C VAL A 102 -14.46 -15.09 2.93
N THR A 103 -15.64 -15.00 3.53
CA THR A 103 -16.93 -15.18 2.83
C THR A 103 -17.73 -13.88 2.71
N PRO A 104 -18.51 -13.71 1.62
CA PRO A 104 -19.37 -12.54 1.42
C PRO A 104 -20.38 -12.34 2.57
N GLN A 105 -20.69 -11.08 2.88
CA GLN A 105 -21.63 -10.69 3.91
C GLN A 105 -22.80 -9.91 3.32
N GLN A 106 -23.99 -10.07 3.88
CA GLN A 106 -25.15 -9.28 3.49
C GLN A 106 -24.99 -7.82 3.91
N HIS A 107 -24.40 -7.59 5.08
CA HIS A 107 -24.08 -6.29 5.64
C HIS A 107 -22.59 -6.23 5.98
N PRO A 108 -21.72 -5.99 4.98
CA PRO A 108 -20.29 -6.02 5.21
C PRO A 108 -19.84 -4.81 6.05
N ILE A 109 -18.79 -5.02 6.84
CA ILE A 109 -18.14 -4.01 7.67
C ILE A 109 -16.81 -3.62 7.04
N GLY A 110 -16.56 -2.32 6.92
CA GLY A 110 -15.30 -1.77 6.49
C GLY A 110 -14.61 -0.99 7.61
N PHE A 111 -13.49 -1.51 8.11
CA PHE A 111 -12.67 -0.83 9.11
C PHE A 111 -11.57 -0.03 8.42
N VAL A 112 -11.43 1.23 8.80
CA VAL A 112 -10.33 2.09 8.36
C VAL A 112 -9.47 2.43 9.56
N LEU A 113 -8.24 1.92 9.58
CA LEU A 113 -7.32 2.10 10.70
C LEU A 113 -6.39 3.28 10.46
N GLY A 114 -6.14 4.06 11.51
CA GLY A 114 -5.19 5.15 11.54
C GLY A 114 -4.22 5.06 12.72
N GLY A 115 -3.13 5.80 12.61
CA GLY A 115 -2.16 5.92 13.71
C GLY A 115 -0.72 5.97 13.22
N GLN A 116 0.13 6.62 14.02
CA GLN A 116 1.54 6.78 13.67
C GLN A 116 2.27 5.42 13.59
N PRO A 117 3.36 5.35 12.81
CA PRO A 117 4.24 4.18 12.83
C PRO A 117 4.67 3.86 14.27
N GLY A 118 4.66 2.59 14.65
CA GLY A 118 5.03 2.16 16.00
C GLY A 118 3.96 2.33 17.08
N ALA A 119 2.76 2.84 16.77
CA ALA A 119 1.69 2.99 17.76
C ALA A 119 1.05 1.66 18.22
N GLY A 120 1.26 0.56 17.48
CA GLY A 120 0.69 -0.74 17.81
C GLY A 120 -0.67 -1.02 17.18
N LYS A 121 -0.88 -0.60 15.93
CA LYS A 121 -2.14 -0.81 15.16
C LYS A 121 -2.58 -2.26 15.03
N SER A 122 -1.65 -3.24 15.13
CA SER A 122 -1.99 -4.66 15.08
C SER A 122 -3.05 -5.08 16.11
N SER A 123 -3.09 -4.43 17.28
CA SER A 123 -4.14 -4.68 18.27
C SER A 123 -5.55 -4.27 17.79
N LEU A 124 -5.66 -3.31 16.88
CA LEU A 124 -6.94 -2.90 16.27
C LEU A 124 -7.40 -3.93 15.23
N ILE A 125 -6.46 -4.56 14.51
CA ILE A 125 -6.77 -5.66 13.60
C ILE A 125 -7.38 -6.82 14.37
N GLU A 126 -6.82 -7.16 15.54
CA GLU A 126 -7.38 -8.21 16.40
C GLU A 126 -8.78 -7.86 16.93
N LEU A 127 -9.08 -6.57 17.18
CA LEU A 127 -10.44 -6.14 17.52
C LEU A 127 -11.40 -6.35 16.34
N ALA A 128 -11.01 -5.94 15.14
CA ALA A 128 -11.81 -6.13 13.93
C ALA A 128 -12.07 -7.61 13.63
N LYS A 129 -11.05 -8.47 13.79
CA LYS A 129 -11.19 -9.93 13.66
C LYS A 129 -12.22 -10.51 14.64
N ARG A 130 -12.17 -10.09 15.92
CA ARG A 130 -13.14 -10.56 16.93
C ARG A 130 -14.56 -10.14 16.56
N GLU A 131 -14.76 -8.89 16.12
CA GLU A 131 -16.08 -8.38 15.74
C GLU A 131 -16.67 -9.13 14.54
N THR A 132 -15.82 -9.53 13.59
CA THR A 132 -16.22 -10.26 12.38
C THR A 132 -16.08 -11.78 12.50
N LYS A 133 -15.70 -12.30 13.67
CA LYS A 133 -15.43 -13.74 13.91
C LYS A 133 -14.41 -14.31 12.91
N ASP A 134 -13.32 -13.60 12.74
CA ASP A 134 -12.22 -13.87 11.80
C ASP A 134 -12.61 -13.84 10.30
N ASN A 135 -13.88 -13.59 9.95
CA ASN A 135 -14.32 -13.45 8.58
C ASN A 135 -14.05 -12.03 8.07
N ILE A 136 -12.79 -11.70 7.84
CA ILE A 136 -12.34 -10.37 7.44
C ILE A 136 -11.05 -10.42 6.63
N MET A 137 -10.96 -9.62 5.57
CA MET A 137 -9.76 -9.45 4.77
C MET A 137 -8.94 -8.26 5.26
N ILE A 138 -7.64 -8.47 5.46
CA ILE A 138 -6.72 -7.43 5.93
C ILE A 138 -5.97 -6.85 4.73
N ILE A 139 -6.13 -5.55 4.50
CA ILE A 139 -5.47 -4.79 3.44
C ILE A 139 -4.42 -3.87 4.07
N ASN A 140 -3.16 -4.29 3.99
CA ASN A 140 -2.01 -3.54 4.46
C ASN A 140 -1.04 -3.29 3.30
N GLY A 141 -0.88 -2.04 2.90
CA GLY A 141 0.00 -1.67 1.79
C GLY A 141 1.45 -2.06 2.00
N ASP A 142 1.93 -2.13 3.24
CA ASP A 142 3.31 -2.52 3.52
C ASP A 142 3.59 -3.98 3.16
N ASP A 143 2.61 -4.87 3.31
CA ASP A 143 2.75 -6.29 2.96
C ASP A 143 2.81 -6.49 1.44
N PHE A 144 2.18 -5.60 0.67
CA PHE A 144 2.19 -5.67 -0.79
C PHE A 144 3.54 -5.27 -1.39
N ARG A 145 4.38 -4.52 -0.69
CA ARG A 145 5.71 -4.12 -1.18
C ARG A 145 6.58 -5.31 -1.56
N PHE A 146 6.49 -6.39 -0.78
CA PHE A 146 7.23 -7.64 -0.99
C PHE A 146 6.71 -8.46 -2.18
N LEU A 147 5.53 -8.12 -2.69
CA LEU A 147 4.90 -8.76 -3.84
C LEU A 147 5.15 -7.99 -5.16
N HIS A 148 5.98 -6.95 -5.11
CA HIS A 148 6.41 -6.24 -6.32
C HIS A 148 7.14 -7.20 -7.26
N PRO A 149 6.81 -7.26 -8.57
CA PRO A 149 7.47 -8.18 -9.51
C PRO A 149 8.99 -8.10 -9.50
N ASP A 150 9.55 -6.89 -9.39
CA ASP A 150 10.99 -6.64 -9.34
C ASP A 150 11.53 -6.49 -7.90
N PHE A 151 10.83 -7.01 -6.88
CA PHE A 151 11.19 -6.76 -5.47
C PHE A 151 12.64 -7.15 -5.15
N ASN A 152 13.08 -8.33 -5.58
CA ASN A 152 14.45 -8.80 -5.32
C ASN A 152 15.50 -7.85 -5.91
N TYR A 153 15.27 -7.38 -7.14
CA TYR A 153 16.14 -6.42 -7.78
C TYR A 153 16.15 -5.08 -7.03
N ILE A 154 14.98 -4.57 -6.68
CA ILE A 154 14.84 -3.31 -5.93
C ILE A 154 15.59 -3.42 -4.58
N TYR A 155 15.40 -4.51 -3.86
CA TYR A 155 16.06 -4.70 -2.56
C TYR A 155 17.56 -4.84 -2.67
N GLN A 156 18.07 -5.57 -3.66
CA GLN A 156 19.52 -5.72 -3.91
C GLN A 156 20.21 -4.38 -4.24
N ASN A 157 19.52 -3.48 -4.96
CA ASN A 157 20.13 -2.23 -5.42
C ASN A 157 19.88 -1.04 -4.49
N TYR A 158 18.79 -1.05 -3.73
CA TYR A 158 18.37 0.08 -2.89
C TYR A 158 18.30 -0.27 -1.40
N GLY A 159 18.49 -1.53 -1.02
CA GLY A 159 18.47 -1.94 0.39
C GLY A 159 17.21 -1.45 1.10
N ASP A 160 17.39 -0.79 2.24
CA ASP A 160 16.29 -0.30 3.07
C ASP A 160 15.40 0.77 2.40
N ASP A 161 15.88 1.42 1.32
CA ASP A 161 15.09 2.41 0.54
C ASP A 161 14.09 1.73 -0.43
N PHE A 162 14.00 0.42 -0.45
CA PHE A 162 13.01 -0.31 -1.25
C PHE A 162 11.57 0.21 -1.02
N VAL A 163 11.30 0.77 0.14
CA VAL A 163 9.99 1.35 0.51
C VAL A 163 9.57 2.45 -0.45
N THR A 164 10.51 3.32 -0.85
CA THR A 164 10.27 4.40 -1.81
C THR A 164 9.96 3.84 -3.19
N HIS A 165 10.74 2.84 -3.64
CA HIS A 165 10.64 2.27 -4.99
C HIS A 165 9.42 1.38 -5.19
N THR A 166 8.84 0.84 -4.12
CA THR A 166 7.63 0.00 -4.15
C THR A 166 6.34 0.76 -3.79
N ALA A 167 6.42 2.06 -3.46
CA ALA A 167 5.30 2.83 -2.92
C ALA A 167 4.10 2.91 -3.88
N LYS A 168 4.35 3.13 -5.17
CA LYS A 168 3.29 3.22 -6.19
C LYS A 168 2.57 1.89 -6.35
N PHE A 169 3.32 0.80 -6.53
CA PHE A 169 2.76 -0.55 -6.64
C PHE A 169 1.91 -0.92 -5.42
N SER A 170 2.43 -0.67 -4.22
CA SER A 170 1.70 -0.89 -2.97
C SER A 170 0.38 -0.13 -2.93
N GLY A 171 0.39 1.17 -3.25
CA GLY A 171 -0.82 2.01 -3.25
C GLY A 171 -1.86 1.55 -4.27
N GLU A 172 -1.45 1.25 -5.51
CA GLU A 172 -2.34 0.74 -6.56
C GLU A 172 -2.93 -0.63 -6.17
N THR A 173 -2.15 -1.49 -5.53
CA THR A 173 -2.61 -2.81 -5.05
C THR A 173 -3.65 -2.66 -3.94
N VAL A 174 -3.45 -1.72 -3.00
CA VAL A 174 -4.45 -1.40 -1.96
C VAL A 174 -5.78 -0.98 -2.59
N GLU A 175 -5.76 -0.04 -3.53
CA GLU A 175 -6.97 0.44 -4.19
C GLU A 175 -7.72 -0.70 -4.92
N ARG A 176 -7.00 -1.53 -5.67
CA ARG A 176 -7.58 -2.69 -6.36
C ARG A 176 -8.14 -3.73 -5.39
N ALA A 177 -7.48 -3.95 -4.26
CA ALA A 177 -7.96 -4.87 -3.22
C ALA A 177 -9.27 -4.36 -2.61
N ILE A 178 -9.36 -3.07 -2.30
CA ILE A 178 -10.59 -2.43 -1.80
C ILE A 178 -11.73 -2.58 -2.82
N GLU A 179 -11.49 -2.25 -4.08
CA GLU A 179 -12.50 -2.32 -5.15
C GLU A 179 -13.03 -3.75 -5.34
N ARG A 180 -12.14 -4.74 -5.37
CA ARG A 180 -12.55 -6.15 -5.50
C ARG A 180 -13.28 -6.66 -4.27
N ALA A 181 -12.87 -6.24 -3.07
CA ALA A 181 -13.54 -6.59 -1.82
C ALA A 181 -14.97 -6.03 -1.76
N ILE A 182 -15.16 -4.79 -2.24
CA ILE A 182 -16.48 -4.15 -2.35
C ILE A 182 -17.39 -4.97 -3.26
N VAL A 183 -16.91 -5.34 -4.46
CA VAL A 183 -17.68 -6.17 -5.41
C VAL A 183 -18.02 -7.53 -4.80
N SER A 184 -17.11 -8.10 -4.03
CA SER A 184 -17.27 -9.41 -3.37
C SER A 184 -18.01 -9.32 -2.03
N LYS A 185 -18.39 -8.15 -1.56
CA LYS A 185 -19.08 -7.89 -0.28
C LYS A 185 -18.36 -8.50 0.94
N LEU A 186 -17.04 -8.39 0.98
CA LEU A 186 -16.23 -8.92 2.09
C LEU A 186 -16.10 -7.89 3.22
N ASN A 187 -16.06 -8.34 4.48
CA ASN A 187 -15.55 -7.50 5.55
C ASN A 187 -14.08 -7.19 5.29
N ILE A 188 -13.68 -5.93 5.48
CA ILE A 188 -12.29 -5.51 5.25
C ILE A 188 -11.74 -4.63 6.38
N VAL A 189 -10.44 -4.77 6.60
CA VAL A 189 -9.62 -3.79 7.33
C VAL A 189 -8.68 -3.14 6.34
N VAL A 190 -8.69 -1.81 6.29
CA VAL A 190 -7.72 -1.01 5.52
C VAL A 190 -6.80 -0.29 6.49
N GLU A 191 -5.52 -0.70 6.52
CA GLU A 191 -4.52 -0.08 7.40
C GLU A 191 -3.91 1.16 6.76
N GLY A 192 -3.87 2.26 7.51
CA GLY A 192 -3.26 3.52 7.10
C GLY A 192 -2.58 4.25 8.25
N THR A 193 -1.99 5.39 7.95
CA THR A 193 -1.30 6.25 8.93
C THR A 193 -2.05 7.54 9.25
N PHE A 194 -3.04 7.91 8.45
CA PHE A 194 -3.71 9.22 8.52
C PHE A 194 -2.73 10.40 8.36
N ARG A 195 -1.65 10.21 7.57
CA ARG A 195 -0.75 11.30 7.18
C ARG A 195 -1.47 12.45 6.46
N ASN A 196 -2.56 12.14 5.78
CA ASN A 196 -3.51 13.10 5.23
C ASN A 196 -4.92 12.60 5.50
N ALA A 197 -5.91 13.50 5.48
CA ALA A 197 -7.30 13.13 5.66
C ALA A 197 -7.96 12.63 4.35
N ALA A 198 -7.42 12.98 3.18
CA ALA A 198 -8.06 12.70 1.90
C ALA A 198 -8.16 11.20 1.62
N THR A 199 -7.09 10.43 1.88
CA THR A 199 -7.07 8.98 1.65
C THR A 199 -8.12 8.23 2.47
N PRO A 200 -8.19 8.34 3.81
CA PRO A 200 -9.23 7.67 4.58
C PRO A 200 -10.64 8.15 4.24
N LEU A 201 -10.83 9.44 3.93
CA LEU A 201 -12.13 9.97 3.50
C LEU A 201 -12.58 9.36 2.18
N GLN A 202 -11.69 9.20 1.21
CA GLN A 202 -11.99 8.55 -0.06
C GLN A 202 -12.35 7.08 0.13
N THR A 203 -11.61 6.35 0.97
CA THR A 203 -11.90 4.95 1.31
C THR A 203 -13.26 4.82 1.98
N LEU A 204 -13.55 5.63 3.01
CA LEU A 204 -14.82 5.63 3.71
C LEU A 204 -15.98 5.94 2.77
N LYS A 205 -15.82 6.92 1.88
CA LYS A 205 -16.85 7.25 0.89
C LYS A 205 -17.14 6.07 -0.03
N LYS A 206 -16.11 5.41 -0.59
CA LYS A 206 -16.28 4.22 -1.43
C LYS A 206 -17.05 3.12 -0.69
N LEU A 207 -16.69 2.85 0.55
CA LEU A 207 -17.35 1.83 1.38
C LEU A 207 -18.80 2.19 1.68
N LYS A 208 -19.06 3.44 2.07
CA LYS A 208 -20.41 3.93 2.38
C LYS A 208 -21.32 3.89 1.15
N ASP A 209 -20.82 4.35 0.00
CA ASP A 209 -21.54 4.32 -1.28
C ASP A 209 -21.87 2.86 -1.72
N ALA A 210 -21.06 1.90 -1.28
CA ALA A 210 -21.28 0.46 -1.52
C ALA A 210 -22.16 -0.24 -0.44
N GLY A 211 -22.69 0.49 0.53
CA GLY A 211 -23.58 -0.02 1.57
C GLY A 211 -22.89 -0.74 2.73
N TYR A 212 -21.62 -0.48 2.95
CA TYR A 212 -20.89 -0.98 4.12
C TYR A 212 -21.27 -0.23 5.39
N GLN A 213 -21.30 -0.95 6.51
CA GLN A 213 -21.10 -0.33 7.81
C GLN A 213 -19.65 0.10 7.92
N THR A 214 -19.39 1.36 8.28
CA THR A 214 -18.03 1.93 8.28
C THR A 214 -17.57 2.24 9.68
N GLU A 215 -16.37 1.76 10.03
CA GLU A 215 -15.77 1.98 11.35
C GLU A 215 -14.35 2.52 11.23
N VAL A 216 -14.06 3.57 11.97
CA VAL A 216 -12.72 4.15 12.07
C VAL A 216 -12.14 3.84 13.43
N MET A 217 -10.94 3.30 13.45
CA MET A 217 -10.17 3.08 14.67
C MET A 217 -8.79 3.72 14.57
N ILE A 218 -8.48 4.61 15.51
CA ILE A 218 -7.18 5.29 15.59
C ILE A 218 -6.39 4.70 16.76
N LYS A 219 -5.12 4.34 16.50
CA LYS A 219 -4.16 3.95 17.55
C LYS A 219 -3.13 5.03 17.71
N THR A 220 -2.94 5.51 18.92
CA THR A 220 -1.97 6.56 19.24
C THR A 220 -1.20 6.25 20.52
N THR A 221 -0.04 6.84 20.67
CA THR A 221 0.82 6.79 21.85
C THR A 221 1.82 7.95 21.79
N SER A 222 2.68 8.12 22.81
CA SER A 222 3.67 9.18 22.77
C SER A 222 4.59 9.07 21.56
N ALA A 223 5.02 10.23 21.03
CA ALA A 223 5.92 10.31 19.88
C ALA A 223 7.24 9.56 20.14
N ALA A 224 7.78 9.67 21.36
CA ALA A 224 9.01 8.99 21.76
C ALA A 224 8.85 7.46 21.72
N LEU A 225 7.80 6.94 22.37
CA LEU A 225 7.55 5.51 22.45
C LEU A 225 7.24 4.89 21.09
N SER A 226 6.49 5.60 20.25
CA SER A 226 6.20 5.11 18.89
C SER A 226 7.46 5.06 18.02
N TRP A 227 8.34 6.07 18.13
CA TRP A 227 9.62 6.06 17.44
C TRP A 227 10.54 4.92 17.90
N GLU A 228 10.70 4.75 19.22
CA GLU A 228 11.46 3.64 19.79
C GLU A 228 10.94 2.29 19.27
N SER A 229 9.65 2.07 19.30
CA SER A 229 9.02 0.82 18.82
C SER A 229 9.25 0.55 17.33
N THR A 230 9.40 1.61 16.49
CA THR A 230 9.77 1.40 15.08
C THR A 230 11.20 0.90 14.94
N ASN A 231 12.13 1.43 15.74
CA ASN A 231 13.52 1.04 15.73
C ASN A 231 13.73 -0.37 16.31
N GLU A 232 13.07 -0.69 17.41
CA GLU A 232 13.10 -2.04 18.01
C GLU A 232 12.62 -3.10 17.02
N ARG A 233 11.49 -2.86 16.32
CA ARG A 233 10.99 -3.76 15.30
C ARG A 233 11.98 -3.93 14.16
N TYR A 234 12.54 -2.84 13.64
CA TYR A 234 13.54 -2.87 12.59
C TYR A 234 14.77 -3.71 12.99
N ASN A 235 15.31 -3.48 14.19
CA ASN A 235 16.47 -4.20 14.68
C ASN A 235 16.16 -5.69 14.87
N LYS A 236 15.01 -6.02 15.48
CA LYS A 236 14.57 -7.39 15.67
C LYS A 236 14.41 -8.15 14.33
N ASP A 237 13.84 -7.50 13.33
CA ASP A 237 13.70 -8.11 11.99
C ASP A 237 15.07 -8.36 11.36
N LYS A 238 16.01 -7.41 11.48
CA LYS A 238 17.39 -7.55 10.98
C LYS A 238 18.14 -8.68 11.70
N GLU A 239 18.06 -8.74 13.02
CA GLU A 239 18.68 -9.80 13.84
C GLU A 239 18.13 -11.19 13.50
N ALA A 240 16.84 -11.28 13.15
CA ALA A 240 16.21 -12.50 12.68
C ALA A 240 16.55 -12.87 11.23
N GLY A 241 17.37 -12.05 10.53
CA GLY A 241 17.71 -12.26 9.12
C GLY A 241 16.55 -11.95 8.14
N ASN A 242 15.51 -11.27 8.61
CA ASN A 242 14.39 -10.86 7.77
C ASN A 242 14.71 -9.58 7.00
N ILE A 243 13.97 -9.34 5.92
CA ILE A 243 13.96 -8.04 5.24
C ILE A 243 13.19 -7.07 6.13
N ALA A 244 13.93 -6.17 6.78
CA ALA A 244 13.37 -5.21 7.72
C ALA A 244 12.94 -3.92 7.01
N ARG A 245 11.79 -3.38 7.41
CA ARG A 245 11.30 -2.09 6.94
C ARG A 245 11.71 -0.97 7.88
N LYS A 246 12.63 -0.13 7.42
CA LYS A 246 13.03 1.06 8.16
C LYS A 246 11.97 2.15 8.00
N VAL A 247 11.55 2.74 9.12
CA VAL A 247 10.72 3.95 9.11
C VAL A 247 11.64 5.17 9.05
N ASP A 248 11.43 6.05 8.10
CA ASP A 248 12.13 7.32 8.03
C ASP A 248 11.66 8.25 9.17
N LYS A 249 12.61 8.91 9.84
CA LYS A 249 12.30 9.77 11.00
C LYS A 249 11.42 10.95 10.64
N ASN A 250 11.72 11.60 9.51
CA ASN A 250 10.93 12.73 9.03
C ASN A 250 9.51 12.29 8.68
N HIS A 251 9.34 11.10 8.04
CA HIS A 251 8.02 10.52 7.79
C HIS A 251 7.26 10.26 9.09
N HIS A 252 7.92 9.68 10.11
CA HIS A 252 7.31 9.46 11.43
C HIS A 252 6.81 10.76 12.04
N ASP A 253 7.66 11.81 12.03
CA ASP A 253 7.34 13.11 12.64
C ASP A 253 6.20 13.84 11.91
N ILE A 254 6.17 13.77 10.57
CA ILE A 254 5.08 14.33 9.78
C ILE A 254 3.76 13.62 10.12
N VAL A 255 3.74 12.30 10.17
CA VAL A 255 2.52 11.54 10.51
C VAL A 255 2.07 11.89 11.92
N THR A 256 2.98 11.88 12.88
CA THR A 256 2.70 12.18 14.29
C THR A 256 2.14 13.59 14.46
N GLY A 257 2.72 14.57 13.77
CA GLY A 257 2.27 15.97 13.84
C GLY A 257 0.91 16.24 13.18
N LEU A 258 0.52 15.42 12.20
CA LEU A 258 -0.73 15.62 11.46
C LEU A 258 -1.88 14.71 11.91
N LEU A 259 -1.59 13.66 12.69
CA LEU A 259 -2.56 12.63 13.05
C LEU A 259 -3.81 13.20 13.73
N ALA A 260 -3.63 14.06 14.72
CA ALA A 260 -4.72 14.64 15.52
C ALA A 260 -5.71 15.42 14.63
N GLU A 261 -5.19 16.33 13.83
CA GLU A 261 -6.00 17.18 12.95
C GLU A 261 -6.66 16.37 11.83
N ASN A 262 -5.95 15.40 11.23
CA ASN A 262 -6.52 14.55 10.20
C ASN A 262 -7.60 13.61 10.75
N ALA A 263 -7.42 13.06 11.95
CA ALA A 263 -8.45 12.28 12.64
C ALA A 263 -9.71 13.12 12.91
N ARG A 264 -9.55 14.37 13.37
CA ARG A 264 -10.66 15.30 13.57
C ARG A 264 -11.42 15.57 12.27
N LYS A 265 -10.73 15.81 11.15
CA LYS A 265 -11.35 16.00 9.83
C LYS A 265 -12.13 14.78 9.36
N VAL A 266 -11.57 13.59 9.57
CA VAL A 266 -12.27 12.34 9.23
C VAL A 266 -13.51 12.15 10.09
N PHE A 267 -13.43 12.39 11.38
CA PHE A 267 -14.59 12.32 12.29
C PHE A 267 -15.69 13.32 11.89
N ALA A 268 -15.33 14.57 11.63
CA ALA A 268 -16.25 15.63 11.25
C ALA A 268 -16.96 15.39 9.90
N SER A 269 -16.44 14.49 9.07
CA SER A 269 -17.07 14.15 7.78
C SER A 269 -18.37 13.34 7.90
N ASN A 270 -18.62 12.72 9.04
CA ASN A 270 -19.75 11.81 9.29
C ASN A 270 -19.84 10.62 8.31
N LEU A 271 -18.70 10.23 7.71
CA LEU A 271 -18.62 9.07 6.82
C LEU A 271 -18.43 7.75 7.57
N SER A 272 -18.12 7.78 8.86
CA SER A 272 -18.02 6.58 9.69
C SER A 272 -19.24 6.42 10.59
N ASP A 273 -19.77 5.20 10.68
CA ASP A 273 -20.88 4.86 11.57
C ASP A 273 -20.39 4.71 13.01
N LYS A 274 -19.15 4.26 13.19
CA LYS A 274 -18.45 4.25 14.48
C LYS A 274 -17.05 4.85 14.33
N PHE A 275 -16.63 5.60 15.34
CA PHE A 275 -15.29 6.17 15.43
C PHE A 275 -14.74 5.97 16.83
N ALA A 276 -13.55 5.39 16.95
CA ALA A 276 -12.90 5.18 18.24
C ALA A 276 -11.41 5.53 18.19
N VAL A 277 -10.90 6.01 19.31
CA VAL A 277 -9.47 6.28 19.52
C VAL A 277 -8.97 5.44 20.68
N TYR A 278 -7.81 4.83 20.51
CA TYR A 278 -7.17 3.96 21.48
C TYR A 278 -5.76 4.47 21.80
N SER A 279 -5.44 4.56 23.07
CA SER A 279 -4.05 4.56 23.54
C SER A 279 -3.49 3.15 23.46
N ARG A 280 -2.24 2.92 23.87
CA ARG A 280 -1.71 1.54 23.96
C ARG A 280 -2.52 0.66 24.93
N GLU A 281 -3.08 1.24 25.96
CA GLU A 281 -3.67 0.52 27.09
C GLU A 281 -5.19 0.41 27.00
N LYS A 282 -5.87 1.49 26.56
CA LYS A 282 -7.34 1.59 26.64
C LYS A 282 -7.91 2.38 25.48
N MET A 283 -9.21 2.24 25.29
CA MET A 283 -10.00 3.15 24.45
C MET A 283 -10.13 4.48 25.19
N ILE A 284 -9.77 5.59 24.52
CA ILE A 284 -9.82 6.95 25.10
C ILE A 284 -10.93 7.80 24.49
N PHE A 285 -11.52 7.37 23.37
CA PHE A 285 -12.69 8.02 22.75
C PHE A 285 -13.54 6.98 22.01
N SER A 286 -14.87 7.19 22.07
CA SER A 286 -15.83 6.45 21.25
C SER A 286 -16.99 7.38 20.86
N SER A 287 -17.34 7.40 19.56
CA SER A 287 -18.50 8.12 19.06
C SER A 287 -19.85 7.55 19.56
N GLN A 288 -19.81 6.35 20.16
CA GLN A 288 -21.00 5.71 20.75
C GLN A 288 -21.21 6.10 22.22
N ALA A 289 -20.23 6.76 22.85
CA ALA A 289 -20.34 7.29 24.19
C ALA A 289 -20.75 8.76 24.18
N ALA A 290 -21.57 9.18 25.13
CA ALA A 290 -21.87 10.59 25.32
C ALA A 290 -20.64 11.29 25.95
N THR A 291 -19.82 11.90 25.13
CA THR A 291 -18.65 12.69 25.54
C THR A 291 -18.60 14.00 24.77
N ASN A 292 -18.11 15.04 25.42
CA ASN A 292 -17.83 16.33 24.79
C ASN A 292 -16.33 16.49 24.48
N ASP A 293 -15.56 15.42 24.59
CA ASP A 293 -14.10 15.47 24.38
C ASP A 293 -13.76 15.76 22.93
N ASP A 294 -12.83 16.69 22.72
CA ASP A 294 -12.29 16.95 21.40
C ASP A 294 -11.25 15.89 21.03
N ILE A 295 -11.52 15.16 19.95
CA ILE A 295 -10.66 14.07 19.45
C ILE A 295 -9.23 14.55 19.21
N ALA A 296 -9.05 15.74 18.63
CA ALA A 296 -7.71 16.25 18.34
C ALA A 296 -6.92 16.49 19.62
N THR A 297 -7.58 17.05 20.64
CA THR A 297 -6.97 17.26 21.95
C THR A 297 -6.58 15.94 22.61
N LEU A 298 -7.45 14.93 22.60
CA LEU A 298 -7.14 13.61 23.17
C LEU A 298 -5.94 12.96 22.48
N ILE A 299 -5.92 12.95 21.15
CA ILE A 299 -4.79 12.41 20.39
C ILE A 299 -3.50 13.20 20.65
N GLN A 300 -3.57 14.54 20.71
CA GLN A 300 -2.40 15.38 20.95
C GLN A 300 -1.82 15.16 22.35
N ASN A 301 -2.66 14.97 23.38
CA ASN A 301 -2.22 14.66 24.72
C ASN A 301 -1.48 13.32 24.78
N GLU A 302 -1.99 12.27 24.13
CA GLU A 302 -1.30 10.97 24.01
C GLU A 302 0.05 11.10 23.31
N ILE A 303 0.10 11.84 22.19
CA ILE A 303 1.33 12.07 21.42
C ILE A 303 2.39 12.80 22.26
N SER A 304 1.97 13.78 23.05
CA SER A 304 2.85 14.57 23.92
C SER A 304 3.28 13.84 25.18
N GLY A 305 2.70 12.67 25.49
CA GLY A 305 2.95 11.94 26.74
C GLY A 305 2.32 12.62 27.97
N ASN A 306 1.36 13.52 27.78
CA ASN A 306 0.69 14.27 28.83
C ASN A 306 -0.60 13.56 29.32
N THR A 307 -0.65 12.25 29.25
CA THR A 307 -1.79 11.45 29.73
C THR A 307 -1.79 11.34 31.24
N GLN A 308 -2.87 11.82 31.86
CA GLN A 308 -3.17 11.65 33.29
C GLN A 308 -3.72 10.25 33.57
#